data_b530e652cd551c1afa24ea0d23bfce47
#
_entry.id   b530e652cd551c1afa24ea0d23bfce47
#
_cell.length_a   1.000
_cell.length_b   1.000
_cell.length_c   1.000
_cell.angle_alpha   90.00
_cell.angle_beta   90.00
_cell.angle_gamma   90.00
#
_symmetry.space_group_name_H-M   'P 1'
#
loop_
_entity.id
_entity.type
_entity.pdbx_description
1 polymer ?
#
loop_
_entity_poly.entity_id
_entity_poly.type
_entity_poly.pdbx_seq_one_letter_code
_entity_poly.pdbx_strand_id
1 'polypeptide(L)'
;MRLFKEDNFQVVINPEAKLIPEFKKIITNDKDRKKRNAQKHFAYIYFMCDYRSPYSIYPEGERKQRLLKDLHIDDKCPITQFVRDGMDKYNELQRTPAITNLKAIKEGLLTSSKVINALNEKISVALDLIDGEEDGDVGNIMKDVTKLLEVSEKIPKAIDTINALEEKVKKEQANEAQIRGGGTKGMFED
;
A
#
# COMPACT_ATOMS: atom_id res chain seq x y z
N MET A 1 13.31 -3.13 10.71
CA MET A 1 14.32 -3.68 9.77
C MET A 1 13.91 -3.36 8.33
N ARG A 2 14.74 -2.68 7.54
CA ARG A 2 14.44 -2.44 6.13
C ARG A 2 14.90 -3.65 5.32
N LEU A 3 13.98 -4.50 4.89
CA LEU A 3 14.28 -5.67 4.07
C LEU A 3 14.58 -5.30 2.62
N PHE A 4 13.94 -4.23 2.14
CA PHE A 4 14.10 -3.70 0.80
C PHE A 4 14.47 -2.22 0.86
N LYS A 5 15.31 -1.80 -0.07
CA LYS A 5 15.63 -0.39 -0.34
C LYS A 5 15.12 -0.06 -1.73
N GLU A 6 14.34 1.01 -1.84
CA GLU A 6 13.93 1.57 -3.12
C GLU A 6 14.88 2.71 -3.49
N ASP A 7 15.32 2.70 -4.73
CA ASP A 7 16.10 3.77 -5.34
C ASP A 7 15.68 3.87 -6.81
N ASN A 8 15.11 5.02 -7.20
CA ASN A 8 14.64 5.28 -8.57
C ASN A 8 13.77 4.15 -9.16
N PHE A 9 12.73 3.73 -8.43
CA PHE A 9 11.87 2.60 -8.78
C PHE A 9 12.57 1.24 -8.89
N GLN A 10 13.85 1.17 -8.56
CA GLN A 10 14.54 -0.10 -8.41
C GLN A 10 14.50 -0.56 -6.96
N VAL A 11 14.12 -1.81 -6.76
CA VAL A 11 14.06 -2.40 -5.43
C VAL A 11 15.25 -3.31 -5.24
N VAL A 12 16.10 -2.95 -4.28
CA VAL A 12 17.27 -3.74 -3.89
C VAL A 12 16.94 -4.50 -2.61
N ILE A 13 17.16 -5.81 -2.62
CA ILE A 13 16.99 -6.64 -1.43
C ILE A 13 18.24 -6.59 -0.55
N ASN A 14 18.06 -6.31 0.74
CA ASN A 14 19.16 -6.38 1.70
C ASN A 14 19.71 -7.81 1.83
N PRO A 15 21.02 -7.98 2.03
CA PRO A 15 21.61 -9.32 2.19
C PRO A 15 20.96 -10.15 3.28
N GLU A 16 20.57 -9.54 4.40
CA GLU A 16 19.89 -10.19 5.51
C GLU A 16 18.51 -10.74 5.12
N ALA A 17 17.78 -10.02 4.25
CA ALA A 17 16.49 -10.49 3.77
C ALA A 17 16.61 -11.75 2.90
N LYS A 18 17.75 -11.95 2.21
CA LYS A 18 18.01 -13.17 1.42
C LYS A 18 18.14 -14.43 2.30
N LEU A 19 18.35 -14.28 3.60
CA LEU A 19 18.43 -15.38 4.56
C LEU A 19 17.04 -15.88 4.98
N ILE A 20 15.99 -15.09 4.75
CA ILE A 20 14.61 -15.47 5.05
C ILE A 20 14.19 -16.60 4.11
N PRO A 21 13.69 -17.74 4.63
CA PRO A 21 13.43 -18.94 3.84
C PRO A 21 12.51 -18.69 2.63
N GLU A 22 11.46 -17.90 2.79
CA GLU A 22 10.49 -17.56 1.74
C GLU A 22 11.16 -16.77 0.60
N PHE A 23 12.00 -15.79 0.92
CA PHE A 23 12.72 -15.01 -0.07
C PHE A 23 13.85 -15.81 -0.73
N LYS A 24 14.51 -16.69 0.04
CA LYS A 24 15.50 -17.62 -0.51
C LYS A 24 14.88 -18.54 -1.54
N LYS A 25 13.65 -19.05 -1.31
CA LYS A 25 12.92 -19.87 -2.30
C LYS A 25 12.69 -19.13 -3.61
N ILE A 26 12.32 -17.84 -3.58
CA ILE A 26 12.14 -17.02 -4.79
C ILE A 26 13.44 -16.97 -5.60
N ILE A 27 14.58 -16.73 -4.93
CA ILE A 27 15.89 -16.67 -5.59
C ILE A 27 16.28 -18.04 -6.16
N THR A 28 16.09 -19.11 -5.39
CA THR A 28 16.51 -20.47 -5.79
C THR A 28 15.71 -20.98 -6.97
N ASN A 29 14.39 -20.68 -7.01
CA ASN A 29 13.51 -21.13 -8.08
C ASN A 29 13.59 -20.28 -9.35
N ASP A 30 14.27 -19.14 -9.33
CA ASP A 30 14.53 -18.38 -10.55
C ASP A 30 15.58 -19.10 -11.42
N LYS A 31 15.16 -19.51 -12.62
CA LYS A 31 16.00 -20.18 -13.61
C LYS A 31 16.96 -19.22 -14.34
N ASP A 32 16.71 -17.91 -14.28
CA ASP A 32 17.61 -16.93 -14.90
C ASP A 32 18.94 -16.89 -14.12
N ARG A 33 20.07 -17.06 -14.82
CA ARG A 33 21.41 -16.98 -14.23
C ARG A 33 21.66 -15.65 -13.50
N LYS A 34 21.11 -14.54 -14.03
CA LYS A 34 21.22 -13.19 -13.44
C LYS A 34 20.14 -12.90 -12.40
N LYS A 35 19.24 -13.85 -12.14
CA LYS A 35 18.14 -13.71 -11.16
C LYS A 35 17.25 -12.49 -11.40
N ARG A 36 17.03 -12.11 -12.66
CA ARG A 36 16.21 -10.95 -13.04
C ARG A 36 14.74 -11.12 -12.68
N ASN A 37 14.22 -12.38 -12.78
CA ASN A 37 12.84 -12.64 -12.38
C ASN A 37 12.66 -12.52 -10.87
N ALA A 38 13.61 -13.00 -10.07
CA ALA A 38 13.59 -12.80 -8.62
C ALA A 38 13.61 -11.31 -8.25
N GLN A 39 14.38 -10.48 -8.96
CA GLN A 39 14.39 -9.02 -8.74
C GLN A 39 13.02 -8.40 -9.04
N LYS A 40 12.36 -8.78 -10.14
CA LYS A 40 11.00 -8.34 -10.46
C LYS A 40 10.00 -8.78 -9.38
N HIS A 41 10.10 -10.02 -8.90
CA HIS A 41 9.25 -10.53 -7.83
C HIS A 41 9.45 -9.78 -6.51
N PHE A 42 10.68 -9.42 -6.15
CA PHE A 42 10.93 -8.59 -4.96
C PHE A 42 10.40 -7.16 -5.11
N ALA A 43 10.55 -6.57 -6.31
CA ALA A 43 9.93 -5.29 -6.60
C ALA A 43 8.40 -5.37 -6.48
N TYR A 44 7.80 -6.43 -7.01
CA TYR A 44 6.37 -6.69 -6.90
C TYR A 44 5.92 -6.83 -5.44
N ILE A 45 6.64 -7.62 -4.62
CA ILE A 45 6.36 -7.77 -3.18
C ILE A 45 6.41 -6.42 -2.47
N TYR A 46 7.47 -5.64 -2.71
CA TYR A 46 7.62 -4.33 -2.11
C TYR A 46 6.48 -3.39 -2.50
N PHE A 47 6.26 -3.20 -3.79
CA PHE A 47 5.26 -2.25 -4.28
C PHE A 47 3.81 -2.67 -3.95
N MET A 48 3.53 -3.97 -3.82
CA MET A 48 2.22 -4.44 -3.39
C MET A 48 1.98 -4.28 -1.88
N CYS A 49 3.00 -4.57 -1.06
CA CYS A 49 2.81 -4.78 0.37
C CYS A 49 3.28 -3.61 1.24
N ASP A 50 4.29 -2.82 0.80
CA ASP A 50 4.82 -1.73 1.61
C ASP A 50 3.86 -0.53 1.63
N TYR A 51 3.58 -0.01 2.81
CA TYR A 51 2.70 1.15 3.01
C TYR A 51 3.30 2.45 2.42
N ARG A 52 4.62 2.50 2.19
CA ARG A 52 5.35 3.61 1.57
C ARG A 52 5.37 3.54 0.05
N SER A 53 4.91 2.44 -0.51
CA SER A 53 4.88 2.26 -1.96
C SER A 53 4.10 3.39 -2.63
N PRO A 54 4.62 4.00 -3.71
CA PRO A 54 3.86 4.96 -4.49
C PRO A 54 2.58 4.37 -5.06
N TYR A 55 2.52 3.04 -5.23
CA TYR A 55 1.32 2.34 -5.68
C TYR A 55 0.27 2.15 -4.56
N SER A 56 0.57 2.52 -3.31
CA SER A 56 -0.39 2.42 -2.20
C SER A 56 -1.62 3.31 -2.36
N ILE A 57 -1.57 4.29 -3.26
CA ILE A 57 -2.69 5.17 -3.63
C ILE A 57 -3.76 4.47 -4.47
N TYR A 58 -3.45 3.31 -5.07
CA TYR A 58 -4.41 2.55 -5.87
C TYR A 58 -5.07 1.44 -5.05
N PRO A 59 -6.36 1.14 -5.28
CA PRO A 59 -7.01 -0.06 -4.76
C PRO A 59 -6.25 -1.33 -5.16
N GLU A 60 -6.31 -2.36 -4.33
CA GLU A 60 -5.49 -3.57 -4.51
C GLU A 60 -5.57 -4.19 -5.91
N GLY A 61 -6.78 -4.32 -6.47
CA GLY A 61 -6.97 -4.89 -7.80
C GLY A 61 -6.31 -4.07 -8.91
N GLU A 62 -6.45 -2.74 -8.86
CA GLU A 62 -5.83 -1.83 -9.82
C GLU A 62 -4.31 -1.79 -9.63
N ARG A 63 -3.84 -1.74 -8.39
CA ARG A 63 -2.42 -1.81 -8.04
C ARG A 63 -1.76 -3.04 -8.63
N LYS A 64 -2.40 -4.20 -8.48
CA LYS A 64 -1.91 -5.46 -9.06
C LYS A 64 -1.76 -5.38 -10.57
N GLN A 65 -2.80 -4.89 -11.27
CA GLN A 65 -2.76 -4.79 -12.74
C GLN A 65 -1.66 -3.84 -13.23
N ARG A 66 -1.50 -2.67 -12.58
CA ARG A 66 -0.45 -1.71 -12.90
C ARG A 66 0.93 -2.31 -12.69
N LEU A 67 1.16 -2.95 -11.55
CA LEU A 67 2.46 -3.55 -11.23
C LEU A 67 2.85 -4.70 -12.16
N LEU A 68 1.91 -5.54 -12.57
CA LEU A 68 2.18 -6.59 -13.55
C LEU A 68 2.67 -5.99 -14.88
N LYS A 69 2.05 -4.88 -15.31
CA LYS A 69 2.43 -4.16 -16.53
C LYS A 69 3.79 -3.46 -16.37
N ASP A 70 3.97 -2.67 -15.32
CA ASP A 70 5.15 -1.82 -15.14
C ASP A 70 6.42 -2.62 -14.87
N LEU A 71 6.31 -3.76 -14.18
CA LEU A 71 7.41 -4.68 -13.93
C LEU A 71 7.61 -5.71 -15.04
N HIS A 72 6.80 -5.67 -16.10
CA HIS A 72 6.83 -6.66 -17.17
C HIS A 72 6.76 -8.09 -16.63
N ILE A 73 5.78 -8.33 -15.74
CA ILE A 73 5.48 -9.66 -15.21
C ILE A 73 4.40 -10.27 -16.10
N ASP A 74 4.76 -11.31 -16.82
CA ASP A 74 3.95 -11.99 -17.82
C ASP A 74 3.98 -13.51 -17.60
N ASP A 75 3.48 -14.28 -18.57
CA ASP A 75 3.48 -15.74 -18.52
C ASP A 75 4.89 -16.37 -18.41
N LYS A 76 5.93 -15.64 -18.81
CA LYS A 76 7.33 -16.09 -18.68
C LYS A 76 7.90 -15.84 -17.28
N CYS A 77 7.28 -14.93 -16.53
CA CYS A 77 7.65 -14.58 -15.17
C CYS A 77 6.40 -14.49 -14.26
N PRO A 78 5.62 -15.58 -14.10
CA PRO A 78 4.35 -15.51 -13.38
C PRO A 78 4.53 -15.29 -11.88
N ILE A 79 3.50 -14.75 -11.24
CA ILE A 79 3.40 -14.69 -9.78
C ILE A 79 3.10 -16.08 -9.23
N THR A 80 4.16 -16.77 -8.82
CA THR A 80 4.10 -18.14 -8.27
C THR A 80 3.63 -18.14 -6.81
N GLN A 81 3.35 -19.33 -6.27
CA GLN A 81 3.05 -19.49 -4.84
C GLN A 81 4.21 -18.99 -3.96
N PHE A 82 5.46 -19.21 -4.35
CA PHE A 82 6.62 -18.70 -3.61
C PHE A 82 6.63 -17.16 -3.47
N VAL A 83 6.14 -16.44 -4.49
CA VAL A 83 6.01 -14.97 -4.41
C VAL A 83 4.90 -14.59 -3.45
N ARG A 84 3.79 -15.32 -3.41
CA ARG A 84 2.69 -15.09 -2.45
C ARG A 84 3.15 -15.37 -1.03
N ASP A 85 3.81 -16.48 -0.78
CA ASP A 85 4.40 -16.81 0.53
C ASP A 85 5.38 -15.70 0.98
N GLY A 86 6.16 -15.17 0.03
CA GLY A 86 7.03 -14.02 0.27
C GLY A 86 6.28 -12.74 0.63
N MET A 87 5.12 -12.48 -0.01
CA MET A 87 4.25 -11.33 0.33
C MET A 87 3.68 -11.49 1.74
N ASP A 88 3.18 -12.67 2.09
CA ASP A 88 2.63 -12.95 3.41
C ASP A 88 3.71 -12.77 4.49
N LYS A 89 4.91 -13.30 4.25
CA LYS A 89 6.06 -13.11 5.15
C LYS A 89 6.48 -11.66 5.28
N TYR A 90 6.49 -10.91 4.19
CA TYR A 90 6.79 -9.49 4.22
C TYR A 90 5.76 -8.69 5.03
N ASN A 91 4.47 -8.97 4.83
CA ASN A 91 3.40 -8.36 5.62
C ASN A 91 3.52 -8.71 7.12
N GLU A 92 3.82 -9.96 7.46
CA GLU A 92 4.05 -10.40 8.84
C GLU A 92 5.18 -9.60 9.49
N LEU A 93 6.32 -9.49 8.81
CA LEU A 93 7.51 -8.80 9.33
C LEU A 93 7.32 -7.28 9.48
N GLN A 94 6.39 -6.69 8.74
CA GLN A 94 6.02 -5.27 8.86
C GLN A 94 4.88 -5.02 9.84
N ARG A 95 4.26 -6.08 10.38
CA ARG A 95 3.04 -5.97 11.17
C ARG A 95 3.31 -5.33 12.53
N THR A 96 3.12 -4.01 12.60
CA THR A 96 2.97 -3.27 13.86
C THR A 96 1.55 -2.72 13.96
N PRO A 97 1.03 -2.45 15.16
CA PRO A 97 -0.30 -1.83 15.32
C PRO A 97 -0.42 -0.52 14.52
N ALA A 98 0.63 0.30 14.51
CA ALA A 98 0.64 1.55 13.78
C ALA A 98 0.52 1.34 12.26
N ILE A 99 1.26 0.40 11.68
CA ILE A 99 1.20 0.08 10.24
C ILE A 99 -0.15 -0.55 9.88
N THR A 100 -0.70 -1.42 10.74
CA THR A 100 -2.02 -2.02 10.51
C THR A 100 -3.11 -0.94 10.46
N ASN A 101 -3.11 -0.02 11.43
CA ASN A 101 -4.05 1.09 11.46
C ASN A 101 -3.87 2.04 10.27
N LEU A 102 -2.63 2.35 9.90
CA LEU A 102 -2.32 3.19 8.74
C LEU A 102 -2.87 2.60 7.44
N LYS A 103 -2.67 1.30 7.20
CA LYS A 103 -3.22 0.59 6.04
C LYS A 103 -4.75 0.66 6.02
N ALA A 104 -5.40 0.36 7.14
CA ALA A 104 -6.86 0.36 7.25
C ALA A 104 -7.46 1.76 6.97
N ILE A 105 -6.84 2.84 7.48
CA ILE A 105 -7.33 4.21 7.23
C ILE A 105 -7.12 4.60 5.76
N LYS A 106 -5.98 4.26 5.15
CA LYS A 106 -5.74 4.50 3.72
C LYS A 106 -6.77 3.78 2.84
N GLU A 107 -7.10 2.53 3.14
CA GLU A 107 -8.15 1.79 2.43
C GLU A 107 -9.54 2.40 2.64
N GLY A 108 -9.83 2.88 3.86
CA GLY A 108 -11.04 3.63 4.16
C GLY A 108 -11.19 4.90 3.33
N LEU A 109 -10.10 5.68 3.16
CA LEU A 109 -10.09 6.86 2.30
C LEU A 109 -10.34 6.52 0.83
N LEU A 110 -9.73 5.46 0.31
CA LEU A 110 -9.97 5.00 -1.06
C LEU A 110 -11.44 4.60 -1.28
N THR A 111 -12.04 3.98 -0.27
CA THR A 111 -13.47 3.62 -0.29
C THR A 111 -14.33 4.87 -0.24
N SER A 112 -14.01 5.85 0.61
CA SER A 112 -14.73 7.12 0.69
C SER A 112 -14.68 7.89 -0.63
N SER A 113 -13.54 7.92 -1.31
CA SER A 113 -13.42 8.53 -2.64
C SER A 113 -14.33 7.88 -3.68
N LYS A 114 -14.47 6.54 -3.65
CA LYS A 114 -15.41 5.84 -4.54
C LYS A 114 -16.88 6.19 -4.23
N VAL A 115 -17.22 6.29 -2.94
CA VAL A 115 -18.57 6.68 -2.51
C VAL A 115 -18.88 8.10 -2.97
N ILE A 116 -17.95 9.04 -2.81
CA ILE A 116 -18.09 10.43 -3.28
C ILE A 116 -18.35 10.47 -4.79
N ASN A 117 -17.54 9.75 -5.58
CA ASN A 117 -17.70 9.71 -7.02
C ASN A 117 -19.07 9.13 -7.43
N ALA A 118 -19.49 8.03 -6.79
CA ALA A 118 -20.78 7.43 -7.06
C ALA A 118 -21.96 8.33 -6.67
N LEU A 119 -21.85 9.08 -5.55
CA LEU A 119 -22.87 10.06 -5.14
C LEU A 119 -22.93 11.23 -6.11
N ASN A 120 -21.77 11.78 -6.53
CA ASN A 120 -21.71 12.86 -7.51
C ASN A 120 -22.37 12.46 -8.84
N GLU A 121 -22.05 11.26 -9.35
CA GLU A 121 -22.64 10.73 -10.57
C GLU A 121 -24.16 10.58 -10.43
N LYS A 122 -24.63 10.00 -9.31
CA LYS A 122 -26.05 9.84 -9.03
C LYS A 122 -26.78 11.17 -8.92
N ILE A 123 -26.18 12.18 -8.26
CA ILE A 123 -26.75 13.52 -8.12
C ILE A 123 -26.82 14.19 -9.50
N SER A 124 -25.75 14.09 -10.30
CA SER A 124 -25.74 14.67 -11.67
C SER A 124 -26.86 14.09 -12.53
N VAL A 125 -27.00 12.77 -12.58
CA VAL A 125 -28.07 12.11 -13.34
C VAL A 125 -29.46 12.54 -12.85
N ALA A 126 -29.64 12.65 -11.52
CA ALA A 126 -30.92 13.04 -10.96
C ALA A 126 -31.25 14.53 -11.24
N LEU A 127 -30.26 15.42 -11.30
CA LEU A 127 -30.45 16.82 -11.70
C LEU A 127 -30.82 16.94 -13.16
N ASP A 128 -30.18 16.17 -14.05
CA ASP A 128 -30.50 16.16 -15.48
C ASP A 128 -31.97 15.70 -15.75
N LEU A 129 -32.51 14.83 -14.90
CA LEU A 129 -33.90 14.38 -14.99
C LEU A 129 -34.91 15.45 -14.52
N ILE A 130 -34.56 16.29 -13.54
CA ILE A 130 -35.42 17.36 -13.04
C ILE A 130 -35.55 18.49 -14.04
N ASP A 131 -34.54 18.79 -14.82
CA ASP A 131 -34.60 19.82 -15.87
C ASP A 131 -35.68 19.49 -16.97
N GLY A 132 -36.19 18.26 -16.98
CA GLY A 132 -37.23 17.79 -17.92
C GLY A 132 -38.66 17.63 -17.36
N GLU A 133 -38.84 17.59 -16.03
CA GLU A 133 -40.16 17.31 -15.40
C GLU A 133 -40.34 18.16 -14.12
N GLU A 134 -41.54 18.76 -13.96
CA GLU A 134 -41.86 19.64 -12.80
C GLU A 134 -41.92 18.94 -11.43
N ASP A 135 -41.79 17.61 -11.36
CA ASP A 135 -41.99 16.80 -10.13
C ASP A 135 -40.81 15.88 -9.82
N GLY A 136 -39.56 16.29 -10.13
CA GLY A 136 -38.35 15.54 -9.78
C GLY A 136 -38.23 15.33 -8.26
N ASP A 137 -37.75 14.16 -7.81
CA ASP A 137 -37.58 13.77 -6.40
C ASP A 137 -36.41 14.56 -5.73
N VAL A 138 -36.62 15.87 -5.55
CA VAL A 138 -35.68 16.79 -4.91
C VAL A 138 -35.30 16.30 -3.50
N GLY A 139 -36.22 15.60 -2.80
CA GLY A 139 -35.96 15.10 -1.45
C GLY A 139 -34.87 14.04 -1.39
N ASN A 140 -34.79 13.16 -2.38
CA ASN A 140 -33.72 12.15 -2.43
C ASN A 140 -32.38 12.76 -2.86
N ILE A 141 -32.38 13.74 -3.76
CA ILE A 141 -31.18 14.50 -4.11
C ILE A 141 -30.60 15.19 -2.90
N MET A 142 -31.42 15.91 -2.11
CA MET A 142 -30.97 16.57 -0.89
C MET A 142 -30.38 15.60 0.14
N LYS A 143 -30.93 14.39 0.27
CA LYS A 143 -30.36 13.32 1.12
C LYS A 143 -28.96 12.86 0.60
N ASP A 144 -28.82 12.70 -0.70
CA ASP A 144 -27.56 12.26 -1.28
C ASP A 144 -26.49 13.38 -1.20
N VAL A 145 -26.87 14.65 -1.38
CA VAL A 145 -25.99 15.81 -1.13
C VAL A 145 -25.56 15.88 0.34
N THR A 146 -26.48 15.68 1.29
CA THR A 146 -26.16 15.65 2.73
C THR A 146 -25.14 14.55 3.04
N LYS A 147 -25.33 13.34 2.52
CA LYS A 147 -24.36 12.23 2.69
C LYS A 147 -23.01 12.55 2.09
N LEU A 148 -22.97 13.17 0.91
CA LEU A 148 -21.74 13.60 0.26
C LEU A 148 -20.97 14.58 1.14
N LEU A 149 -21.65 15.58 1.73
CA LEU A 149 -21.04 16.55 2.65
C LEU A 149 -20.52 15.85 3.92
N GLU A 150 -21.30 14.98 4.55
CA GLU A 150 -20.88 14.22 5.72
C GLU A 150 -19.63 13.36 5.48
N VAL A 151 -19.51 12.73 4.32
CA VAL A 151 -18.31 11.95 3.94
C VAL A 151 -17.14 12.90 3.73
N SER A 152 -17.35 14.00 3.01
CA SER A 152 -16.32 14.98 2.68
C SER A 152 -15.72 15.65 3.92
N GLU A 153 -16.53 15.96 4.94
CA GLU A 153 -16.09 16.55 6.21
C GLU A 153 -15.16 15.62 7.03
N LYS A 154 -15.28 14.31 6.84
CA LYS A 154 -14.44 13.32 7.54
C LYS A 154 -13.08 13.13 6.93
N ILE A 155 -12.90 13.48 5.64
CA ILE A 155 -11.65 13.29 4.90
C ILE A 155 -10.46 14.05 5.51
N PRO A 156 -10.55 15.36 5.85
CA PRO A 156 -9.42 16.08 6.44
C PRO A 156 -8.93 15.41 7.72
N LYS A 157 -9.84 15.02 8.63
CA LYS A 157 -9.48 14.32 9.87
C LYS A 157 -8.78 12.98 9.63
N ALA A 158 -9.20 12.24 8.60
CA ALA A 158 -8.55 10.99 8.23
C ALA A 158 -7.14 11.23 7.66
N ILE A 159 -6.94 12.29 6.88
CA ILE A 159 -5.63 12.71 6.37
C ILE A 159 -4.70 13.09 7.54
N ASP A 160 -5.16 13.88 8.49
CA ASP A 160 -4.38 14.27 9.68
C ASP A 160 -3.97 13.03 10.49
N THR A 161 -4.89 12.07 10.64
CA THR A 161 -4.61 10.80 11.32
C THR A 161 -3.56 9.98 10.57
N ILE A 162 -3.60 9.95 9.24
CA ILE A 162 -2.58 9.29 8.41
C ILE A 162 -1.22 9.93 8.65
N ASN A 163 -1.12 11.25 8.58
CA ASN A 163 0.12 11.97 8.78
C ASN A 163 0.72 11.69 10.16
N ALA A 164 -0.11 11.72 11.21
CA ALA A 164 0.32 11.39 12.57
C ALA A 164 0.80 9.94 12.72
N LEU A 165 0.12 8.98 12.08
CA LEU A 165 0.52 7.57 12.08
C LEU A 165 1.81 7.34 11.28
N GLU A 166 2.00 8.00 10.14
CA GLU A 166 3.24 7.92 9.37
C GLU A 166 4.44 8.42 10.17
N GLU A 167 4.30 9.54 10.87
CA GLU A 167 5.33 10.05 11.78
C GLU A 167 5.63 9.07 12.93
N LYS A 168 4.58 8.46 13.51
CA LYS A 168 4.74 7.44 14.55
C LYS A 168 5.50 6.22 14.03
N VAL A 169 5.13 5.71 12.86
CA VAL A 169 5.82 4.57 12.22
C VAL A 169 7.28 4.90 11.92
N LYS A 170 7.58 6.11 11.43
CA LYS A 170 8.96 6.56 11.21
C LYS A 170 9.78 6.54 12.50
N LYS A 171 9.20 7.05 13.60
CA LYS A 171 9.85 7.04 14.93
C LYS A 171 10.07 5.63 15.45
N GLU A 172 9.07 4.74 15.36
CA GLU A 172 9.21 3.33 15.75
C GLU A 172 10.34 2.64 14.98
N GLN A 173 10.41 2.85 13.66
CA GLN A 173 11.47 2.28 12.83
C GLN A 173 12.86 2.85 13.13
N ALA A 174 12.95 4.14 13.46
CA ALA A 174 14.21 4.76 13.86
C ALA A 174 14.70 4.19 15.20
N ASN A 175 13.82 4.04 16.18
CA ASN A 175 14.12 3.44 17.48
C ASN A 175 14.57 1.97 17.34
N GLU A 176 13.88 1.17 16.51
CA GLU A 176 14.31 -0.20 16.24
C GLU A 176 15.70 -0.26 15.58
N ALA A 177 15.99 0.67 14.67
CA ALA A 177 17.30 0.74 14.04
C ALA A 177 18.39 1.12 15.06
N GLN A 178 18.10 2.02 16.00
CA GLN A 178 19.04 2.38 17.09
C GLN A 178 19.28 1.21 18.06
N ILE A 179 18.22 0.48 18.45
CA ILE A 179 18.34 -0.67 19.35
C ILE A 179 19.16 -1.79 18.70
N ARG A 180 19.01 -2.02 17.40
CA ARG A 180 19.73 -3.07 16.66
C ARG A 180 21.11 -2.64 16.17
N GLY A 181 21.34 -1.34 15.94
CA GLY A 181 22.61 -0.74 15.53
C GLY A 181 23.35 -0.04 16.67
N GLY A 182 22.77 -0.02 17.87
CA GLY A 182 23.37 0.48 19.08
C GLY A 182 24.61 -0.34 19.39
N GLY A 183 25.73 0.19 18.92
CA GLY A 183 27.02 -0.41 19.08
C GLY A 183 27.21 -0.87 20.52
N THR A 184 27.70 -2.05 20.68
CA THR A 184 28.59 -2.38 21.74
C THR A 184 29.66 -1.27 21.84
N LYS A 185 29.36 -0.19 22.56
CA LYS A 185 30.42 0.58 23.20
C LYS A 185 31.14 -0.46 24.03
N GLY A 186 32.34 -0.78 23.61
CA GLY A 186 33.15 -1.75 24.27
C GLY A 186 33.23 -1.40 25.75
N MET A 187 32.89 -2.38 26.56
CA MET A 187 32.97 -2.34 28.02
C MET A 187 34.43 -2.31 28.51
N PHE A 188 35.34 -1.99 27.60
CA PHE A 188 36.80 -1.97 27.80
C PHE A 188 37.45 -0.77 27.06
N GLU A 189 37.03 0.44 27.37
CA GLU A 189 37.86 1.64 27.19
C GLU A 189 37.85 2.38 28.52
N ASP A 190 38.78 1.96 29.38
CA ASP A 190 39.40 2.79 30.40
C ASP A 190 40.68 3.42 29.83
#